data_7f2045f5c32c836d28c02eb0eca3384d
#
_entry.id   7f2045f5c32c836d28c02eb0eca3384d
#
_cell.length_a   1.000
_cell.length_b   1.000
_cell.length_c   1.000
_cell.angle_alpha   90.00
_cell.angle_beta   90.00
_cell.angle_gamma   90.00
#
_symmetry.space_group_name_H-M   'P 1'
#
loop_
_entity.id
_entity.type
_entity.pdbx_description
1 polymer ?
#
loop_
_entity_poly.entity_id
_entity_poly.type
_entity_poly.pdbx_seq_one_letter_code
_entity_poly.pdbx_strand_id
1 'polypeptide(L)'
;MSKKKSSEITEKAAAESKIPAEIKEKPDNRAIKKHRVISAVFTAAVIVGVILLNVAAAIITDRTGAEADLTATGLYSLDEKTADYLENTLSSDISITVFSTEQEFSDKGTYYKQVCEILDKMEKKSPRVSLEYVDLTKNPTIASKYSGETLSATNIVVENKANGRYRILTQNDYFGLDNEMAAYYYYYYGYITGSSIEQAALSAMLYVSDDNPVKIAFLEGFNESDSKTLSSFLAKNGYEVDEVNLKEVAEIDAKYDFAVIYAPLSDYDEASLKKLDRFLDNNGKYGKNVYYFASTSQPKTPNIDSFLSDWGLQVGFSVIGQSSSEYRIIINGQQTAYAHLQQPVENTVTGEYEGYTMGADLRPVYALDRTQNTLEVLMKTYRNAFLFPLDATSDFDFSTAETGEFNDIIMSAKTTSDGTASRVCAIGSDQLSGSYFFSYANANNSDFFLDLFDSVSGREKGVLISPKAISDIRFEMSESTANVLVIVLCAAVPTAVIALGIVIWVRRRHR
;
A
#
# COMPACT_ATOMS: atom_id res chain seq x y z
N MET A 1 16.70 -101.91 10.34
CA MET A 1 15.43 -101.67 9.67
C MET A 1 15.19 -100.24 9.33
N SER A 2 16.09 -99.62 8.51
CA SER A 2 15.87 -98.18 8.13
C SER A 2 16.51 -97.80 6.78
N LYS A 3 16.58 -98.70 5.80
CA LYS A 3 17.11 -98.34 4.47
C LYS A 3 16.20 -98.84 3.32
N LYS A 4 14.99 -99.32 3.63
CA LYS A 4 14.08 -99.81 2.62
C LYS A 4 12.83 -98.94 2.39
N LYS A 5 12.64 -97.80 3.15
CA LYS A 5 11.53 -96.90 3.04
C LYS A 5 11.82 -95.59 2.29
N SER A 6 13.15 -95.42 1.96
CA SER A 6 13.59 -94.21 1.27
C SER A 6 13.60 -94.31 -0.26
N SER A 7 13.63 -95.53 -0.81
CA SER A 7 13.67 -95.77 -2.25
C SER A 7 12.28 -95.76 -2.95
N GLU A 8 11.21 -96.10 -2.21
CA GLU A 8 9.86 -96.12 -2.75
C GLU A 8 9.20 -94.70 -2.85
N ILE A 9 9.64 -93.78 -2.05
CA ILE A 9 9.12 -92.40 -2.10
C ILE A 9 9.76 -91.56 -3.24
N THR A 10 10.98 -91.97 -3.67
CA THR A 10 11.69 -91.28 -4.76
C THR A 10 11.21 -91.70 -6.14
N GLU A 11 10.72 -92.91 -6.25
CA GLU A 11 10.24 -93.52 -7.57
C GLU A 11 8.80 -93.05 -7.88
N LYS A 12 7.95 -92.77 -6.90
CA LYS A 12 6.59 -92.24 -7.09
C LYS A 12 6.55 -90.72 -7.38
N ALA A 13 7.58 -89.99 -7.01
CA ALA A 13 7.70 -88.55 -7.32
C ALA A 13 8.21 -88.28 -8.74
N ALA A 14 8.82 -89.25 -9.41
CA ALA A 14 9.34 -89.16 -10.79
C ALA A 14 8.33 -89.49 -11.90
N ALA A 15 7.13 -89.97 -11.55
CA ALA A 15 6.15 -90.39 -12.51
C ALA A 15 4.97 -89.39 -12.77
N GLU A 16 4.91 -88.31 -12.00
CA GLU A 16 3.79 -87.34 -12.12
C GLU A 16 4.16 -85.92 -12.67
N SER A 17 5.34 -85.71 -13.23
CA SER A 17 5.71 -84.42 -13.84
C SER A 17 6.00 -84.54 -15.34
N LYS A 18 5.03 -85.04 -16.13
CA LYS A 18 4.98 -84.77 -17.55
C LYS A 18 3.79 -83.88 -17.87
N ILE A 19 4.00 -82.53 -17.56
CA ILE A 19 3.16 -81.50 -18.16
C ILE A 19 3.61 -81.35 -19.60
N PRO A 20 2.65 -81.37 -20.58
CA PRO A 20 3.00 -81.19 -21.98
C PRO A 20 3.60 -79.83 -22.18
N ALA A 21 4.69 -79.72 -22.89
CA ALA A 21 5.32 -78.48 -23.22
C ALA A 21 4.33 -77.58 -24.02
N GLU A 22 3.84 -76.52 -23.37
CA GLU A 22 3.05 -75.49 -24.01
C GLU A 22 3.92 -74.88 -25.12
N ILE A 23 3.48 -75.01 -26.35
CA ILE A 23 4.06 -74.43 -27.54
C ILE A 23 3.99 -72.93 -27.37
N LYS A 24 5.05 -72.26 -26.92
CA LYS A 24 5.15 -70.84 -26.95
C LYS A 24 5.13 -70.41 -28.43
N GLU A 25 3.95 -70.01 -28.93
CA GLU A 25 3.88 -69.26 -30.18
C GLU A 25 4.87 -68.07 -30.13
N LYS A 26 5.74 -68.04 -31.13
CA LYS A 26 6.65 -66.87 -31.27
C LYS A 26 5.77 -65.62 -31.45
N PRO A 27 5.98 -64.57 -30.63
CA PRO A 27 5.16 -63.38 -30.74
C PRO A 27 5.28 -62.82 -32.16
N ASP A 28 4.13 -62.53 -32.78
CA ASP A 28 4.06 -61.97 -34.12
C ASP A 28 4.78 -60.62 -34.18
N ASN A 29 5.98 -60.63 -34.72
CA ASN A 29 6.83 -59.44 -34.84
C ASN A 29 6.17 -58.27 -35.62
N ARG A 30 5.12 -58.57 -36.40
CA ARG A 30 4.34 -57.55 -37.12
C ARG A 30 3.39 -56.82 -36.18
N ALA A 31 2.73 -57.51 -35.26
CA ALA A 31 1.86 -56.90 -34.25
C ALA A 31 2.66 -56.01 -33.30
N ILE A 32 3.85 -56.48 -32.84
CA ILE A 32 4.73 -55.70 -31.97
C ILE A 32 5.26 -54.43 -32.67
N LYS A 33 5.66 -54.51 -33.94
CA LYS A 33 6.07 -53.36 -34.74
C LYS A 33 4.92 -52.37 -34.91
N LYS A 34 3.69 -52.83 -35.21
CA LYS A 34 2.52 -51.96 -35.37
C LYS A 34 2.16 -51.22 -34.06
N HIS A 35 2.26 -51.89 -32.91
CA HIS A 35 2.02 -51.23 -31.61
C HIS A 35 3.11 -50.24 -31.23
N ARG A 36 4.39 -50.50 -31.55
CA ARG A 36 5.47 -49.54 -31.35
C ARG A 36 5.29 -48.26 -32.20
N VAL A 37 4.90 -48.44 -33.48
CA VAL A 37 4.62 -47.28 -34.36
C VAL A 37 3.43 -46.47 -33.85
N ILE A 38 2.31 -47.13 -33.47
CA ILE A 38 1.12 -46.44 -32.93
C ILE A 38 1.47 -45.71 -31.63
N SER A 39 2.22 -46.33 -30.73
CA SER A 39 2.68 -45.68 -29.47
C SER A 39 3.59 -44.49 -29.75
N ALA A 40 4.52 -44.59 -30.70
CA ALA A 40 5.40 -43.50 -31.08
C ALA A 40 4.62 -42.33 -31.71
N VAL A 41 3.65 -42.63 -32.59
CA VAL A 41 2.77 -41.60 -33.20
C VAL A 41 1.89 -40.93 -32.13
N PHE A 42 1.35 -41.70 -31.19
CA PHE A 42 0.55 -41.13 -30.09
C PHE A 42 1.40 -40.23 -29.18
N THR A 43 2.62 -40.66 -28.80
CA THR A 43 3.53 -39.87 -28.01
C THR A 43 3.92 -38.58 -28.74
N ALA A 44 4.23 -38.67 -30.05
CA ALA A 44 4.52 -37.48 -30.86
C ALA A 44 3.32 -36.51 -30.92
N ALA A 45 2.08 -37.07 -31.08
CA ALA A 45 0.87 -36.24 -31.09
C ALA A 45 0.61 -35.53 -29.74
N VAL A 46 0.90 -36.19 -28.62
CA VAL A 46 0.80 -35.58 -27.28
C VAL A 46 1.84 -34.46 -27.13
N ILE A 47 3.08 -34.70 -27.54
CA ILE A 47 4.14 -33.66 -27.49
C ILE A 47 3.74 -32.46 -28.34
N VAL A 48 3.28 -32.69 -29.58
CA VAL A 48 2.80 -31.61 -30.46
C VAL A 48 1.61 -30.88 -29.83
N GLY A 49 0.66 -31.62 -29.24
CA GLY A 49 -0.48 -31.03 -28.53
C GLY A 49 -0.08 -30.13 -27.35
N VAL A 50 0.90 -30.55 -26.57
CA VAL A 50 1.45 -29.74 -25.47
C VAL A 50 2.17 -28.48 -25.99
N ILE A 51 2.94 -28.63 -27.07
CA ILE A 51 3.61 -27.46 -27.70
C ILE A 51 2.56 -26.48 -28.25
N LEU A 52 1.53 -26.95 -28.93
CA LEU A 52 0.46 -26.09 -29.45
C LEU A 52 -0.32 -25.39 -28.34
N LEU A 53 -0.60 -26.10 -27.22
CA LEU A 53 -1.24 -25.51 -26.04
C LEU A 53 -0.38 -24.39 -25.43
N ASN A 54 0.92 -24.63 -25.28
CA ASN A 54 1.85 -23.62 -24.78
C ASN A 54 1.95 -22.40 -25.72
N VAL A 55 2.02 -22.63 -27.03
CA VAL A 55 2.03 -21.54 -28.03
C VAL A 55 0.71 -20.77 -28.02
N ALA A 56 -0.42 -21.46 -27.93
CA ALA A 56 -1.73 -20.81 -27.83
C ALA A 56 -1.86 -19.99 -26.52
N ALA A 57 -1.41 -20.55 -25.38
CA ALA A 57 -1.35 -19.83 -24.12
C ALA A 57 -0.46 -18.57 -24.24
N ALA A 58 0.74 -18.69 -24.80
CA ALA A 58 1.63 -17.54 -24.99
C ALA A 58 1.00 -16.45 -25.89
N ILE A 59 0.34 -16.83 -26.99
CA ILE A 59 -0.36 -15.87 -27.87
C ILE A 59 -1.55 -15.20 -27.15
N ILE A 60 -2.28 -15.94 -26.32
CA ILE A 60 -3.39 -15.39 -25.53
C ILE A 60 -2.84 -14.40 -24.51
N THR A 61 -1.82 -14.78 -23.75
CA THR A 61 -1.14 -13.92 -22.77
C THR A 61 -0.64 -12.63 -23.44
N ASP A 62 0.07 -12.74 -24.57
CA ASP A 62 0.62 -11.61 -25.30
C ASP A 62 -0.46 -10.65 -25.86
N ARG A 63 -1.60 -11.19 -26.29
CA ARG A 63 -2.70 -10.37 -26.85
C ARG A 63 -3.67 -9.81 -25.82
N THR A 64 -3.86 -10.48 -24.69
CA THR A 64 -4.88 -10.11 -23.70
C THR A 64 -4.26 -9.52 -22.43
N GLY A 65 -2.93 -9.60 -22.27
CA GLY A 65 -2.27 -9.27 -21.01
C GLY A 65 -2.71 -10.15 -19.84
N ALA A 66 -3.40 -11.26 -20.13
CA ALA A 66 -3.95 -12.16 -19.11
C ALA A 66 -2.83 -13.03 -18.50
N GLU A 67 -1.99 -12.40 -17.68
CA GLU A 67 -1.06 -13.09 -16.80
C GLU A 67 -1.74 -13.31 -15.45
N ALA A 68 -1.80 -14.56 -15.02
CA ALA A 68 -2.26 -14.87 -13.68
C ALA A 68 -1.12 -14.58 -12.69
N ASP A 69 -1.23 -13.51 -11.94
CA ASP A 69 -0.35 -13.25 -10.81
C ASP A 69 -0.67 -14.25 -9.70
N LEU A 70 0.25 -15.19 -9.46
CA LEU A 70 0.12 -16.24 -8.45
C LEU A 70 0.75 -15.83 -7.11
N THR A 71 1.20 -14.58 -6.97
CA THR A 71 1.72 -14.07 -5.69
C THR A 71 0.58 -13.76 -4.73
N ALA A 72 0.78 -13.99 -3.44
CA ALA A 72 -0.26 -13.77 -2.42
C ALA A 72 -0.68 -12.29 -2.32
N THR A 73 0.20 -11.37 -2.69
CA THR A 73 0.00 -9.92 -2.59
C THR A 73 -0.31 -9.25 -3.92
N GLY A 74 -0.49 -10.01 -5.02
CA GLY A 74 -0.67 -9.43 -6.35
C GLY A 74 0.55 -8.57 -6.79
N LEU A 75 1.76 -9.05 -6.47
CA LEU A 75 3.02 -8.29 -6.63
C LEU A 75 3.23 -7.77 -8.06
N TYR A 76 2.81 -8.55 -9.04
CA TYR A 76 2.98 -8.26 -10.47
C TYR A 76 1.68 -7.86 -11.17
N SER A 77 0.57 -7.65 -10.45
CA SER A 77 -0.69 -7.16 -11.01
C SER A 77 -0.92 -5.70 -10.63
N LEU A 78 -1.66 -4.97 -11.45
CA LEU A 78 -2.14 -3.64 -11.07
C LEU A 78 -3.32 -3.77 -10.11
N ASP A 79 -3.41 -2.85 -9.16
CA ASP A 79 -4.59 -2.66 -8.32
C ASP A 79 -5.79 -2.23 -9.20
N GLU A 80 -7.00 -2.60 -8.80
CA GLU A 80 -8.22 -2.25 -9.53
C GLU A 80 -8.40 -0.74 -9.67
N LYS A 81 -8.06 0.02 -8.64
CA LYS A 81 -8.12 1.49 -8.64
C LYS A 81 -7.16 2.10 -9.66
N THR A 82 -5.92 1.58 -9.73
CA THR A 82 -4.94 2.01 -10.75
C THR A 82 -5.44 1.70 -12.15
N ALA A 83 -5.96 0.48 -12.34
CA ALA A 83 -6.47 0.05 -13.63
C ALA A 83 -7.63 0.94 -14.10
N ASP A 84 -8.58 1.24 -13.20
CA ASP A 84 -9.73 2.11 -13.47
C ASP A 84 -9.28 3.55 -13.81
N TYR A 85 -8.35 4.11 -13.03
CA TYR A 85 -7.79 5.42 -13.33
C TYR A 85 -7.16 5.50 -14.72
N LEU A 86 -6.32 4.52 -15.06
CA LEU A 86 -5.61 4.47 -16.35
C LEU A 86 -6.56 4.32 -17.54
N GLU A 87 -7.65 3.56 -17.40
CA GLU A 87 -8.63 3.30 -18.46
C GLU A 87 -9.66 4.43 -18.60
N ASN A 88 -10.17 4.94 -17.48
CA ASN A 88 -11.38 5.74 -17.47
C ASN A 88 -11.17 7.21 -17.08
N THR A 89 -10.12 7.51 -16.29
CA THR A 89 -9.95 8.85 -15.70
C THR A 89 -8.79 9.62 -16.35
N LEU A 90 -7.66 8.95 -16.67
CA LEU A 90 -6.48 9.62 -17.22
C LEU A 90 -6.79 10.31 -18.55
N SER A 91 -6.76 11.64 -18.55
CA SER A 91 -7.04 12.48 -19.73
C SER A 91 -5.78 12.98 -20.44
N SER A 92 -4.64 13.01 -19.74
CA SER A 92 -3.36 13.54 -20.22
C SER A 92 -2.45 12.47 -20.82
N ASP A 93 -1.63 12.84 -21.79
CA ASP A 93 -0.62 11.94 -22.34
C ASP A 93 0.64 12.00 -21.47
N ILE A 94 0.99 10.88 -20.86
CA ILE A 94 2.07 10.73 -19.88
C ILE A 94 3.25 10.00 -20.49
N SER A 95 4.46 10.49 -20.21
CA SER A 95 5.71 9.79 -20.47
C SER A 95 6.33 9.35 -19.15
N ILE A 96 6.65 8.08 -19.03
CA ILE A 96 7.46 7.53 -17.94
C ILE A 96 8.84 7.21 -18.50
N THR A 97 9.87 7.84 -17.94
CA THR A 97 11.25 7.62 -18.38
C THR A 97 12.08 7.05 -17.24
N VAL A 98 12.63 5.86 -17.43
CA VAL A 98 13.59 5.21 -16.53
C VAL A 98 15.00 5.51 -17.01
N PHE A 99 15.87 6.08 -16.17
CA PHE A 99 17.21 6.51 -16.57
C PHE A 99 18.26 5.41 -16.57
N SER A 100 17.90 4.25 -17.07
CA SER A 100 18.77 3.09 -17.28
C SER A 100 18.28 2.31 -18.49
N THR A 101 19.05 1.35 -18.99
CA THR A 101 18.47 0.32 -19.85
C THR A 101 17.59 -0.61 -19.01
N GLU A 102 16.55 -1.19 -19.61
CA GLU A 102 15.67 -2.13 -18.91
C GLU A 102 16.46 -3.28 -18.27
N GLN A 103 17.42 -3.85 -19.01
CA GLN A 103 18.27 -4.93 -18.53
C GLN A 103 19.10 -4.52 -17.31
N GLU A 104 19.80 -3.37 -17.37
CA GLU A 104 20.63 -2.88 -16.26
C GLU A 104 19.80 -2.50 -15.03
N PHE A 105 18.57 -2.00 -15.25
CA PHE A 105 17.66 -1.68 -14.16
C PHE A 105 17.15 -2.96 -13.48
N SER A 106 16.65 -3.92 -14.27
CA SER A 106 16.08 -5.17 -13.77
C SER A 106 17.13 -6.07 -13.12
N ASP A 107 18.39 -6.06 -13.57
CA ASP A 107 19.48 -6.87 -13.00
C ASP A 107 19.91 -6.42 -11.61
N LYS A 108 19.45 -5.24 -11.14
CA LYS A 108 19.71 -4.76 -9.77
C LYS A 108 19.00 -5.62 -8.68
N GLY A 109 17.96 -6.38 -9.04
CA GLY A 109 17.28 -7.28 -8.12
C GLY A 109 15.80 -7.50 -8.40
N THR A 110 15.18 -8.36 -7.59
CA THR A 110 13.78 -8.78 -7.80
C THR A 110 12.79 -7.61 -7.72
N TYR A 111 12.99 -6.68 -6.80
CA TYR A 111 12.13 -5.50 -6.69
C TYR A 111 12.26 -4.58 -7.91
N TYR A 112 13.45 -4.45 -8.50
CA TYR A 112 13.64 -3.69 -9.73
C TYR A 112 12.97 -4.34 -10.93
N LYS A 113 12.96 -5.68 -11.02
CA LYS A 113 12.17 -6.41 -12.02
C LYS A 113 10.69 -6.14 -11.86
N GLN A 114 10.20 -6.14 -10.62
CA GLN A 114 8.80 -5.84 -10.31
C GLN A 114 8.44 -4.41 -10.73
N VAL A 115 9.34 -3.44 -10.54
CA VAL A 115 9.14 -2.06 -11.04
C VAL A 115 8.96 -2.06 -12.55
N CYS A 116 9.85 -2.72 -13.32
CA CYS A 116 9.72 -2.81 -14.78
C CYS A 116 8.37 -3.41 -15.19
N GLU A 117 7.97 -4.52 -14.57
CA GLU A 117 6.70 -5.21 -14.86
C GLU A 117 5.46 -4.34 -14.59
N ILE A 118 5.45 -3.60 -13.48
CA ILE A 118 4.32 -2.72 -13.16
C ILE A 118 4.24 -1.56 -14.13
N LEU A 119 5.37 -0.93 -14.45
CA LEU A 119 5.40 0.18 -15.42
C LEU A 119 4.99 -0.27 -16.83
N ASP A 120 5.44 -1.44 -17.27
CA ASP A 120 5.03 -2.07 -18.54
C ASP A 120 3.51 -2.34 -18.56
N LYS A 121 2.95 -2.83 -17.45
CA LYS A 121 1.51 -3.02 -17.33
C LYS A 121 0.72 -1.72 -17.35
N MET A 122 1.25 -0.64 -16.78
CA MET A 122 0.63 0.69 -16.86
C MET A 122 0.61 1.19 -18.32
N GLU A 123 1.71 1.02 -19.07
CA GLU A 123 1.76 1.37 -20.50
C GLU A 123 0.76 0.55 -21.32
N LYS A 124 0.72 -0.76 -21.12
CA LYS A 124 -0.24 -1.65 -21.82
C LYS A 124 -1.70 -1.36 -21.47
N LYS A 125 -1.96 -0.86 -20.24
CA LYS A 125 -3.32 -0.60 -19.76
C LYS A 125 -3.92 0.68 -20.35
N SER A 126 -3.10 1.70 -20.67
CA SER A 126 -3.58 2.96 -21.21
C SER A 126 -2.75 3.41 -22.42
N PRO A 127 -3.36 3.70 -23.57
CA PRO A 127 -2.66 4.23 -24.75
C PRO A 127 -2.09 5.64 -24.51
N ARG A 128 -2.46 6.29 -23.40
CA ARG A 128 -1.96 7.61 -23.01
C ARG A 128 -0.66 7.54 -22.21
N VAL A 129 -0.26 6.37 -21.76
CA VAL A 129 1.00 6.15 -21.03
C VAL A 129 2.03 5.59 -22.02
N SER A 130 3.23 6.17 -22.03
CA SER A 130 4.39 5.63 -22.76
C SER A 130 5.54 5.42 -21.80
N LEU A 131 6.22 4.29 -21.93
CA LEU A 131 7.37 3.90 -21.11
C LEU A 131 8.65 3.93 -21.96
N GLU A 132 9.68 4.61 -21.47
CA GLU A 132 10.97 4.70 -22.14
C GLU A 132 12.12 4.39 -21.17
N TYR A 133 13.10 3.64 -21.65
CA TYR A 133 14.34 3.35 -20.93
C TYR A 133 15.50 4.09 -21.59
N VAL A 134 16.14 5.01 -20.87
CA VAL A 134 17.17 5.90 -21.43
C VAL A 134 18.46 5.81 -20.61
N ASP A 135 19.51 5.30 -21.23
CA ASP A 135 20.84 5.26 -20.62
C ASP A 135 21.43 6.67 -20.53
N LEU A 136 21.57 7.20 -19.31
CA LEU A 136 22.14 8.53 -19.05
C LEU A 136 23.56 8.67 -19.53
N THR A 137 24.35 7.59 -19.56
CA THR A 137 25.75 7.64 -20.02
C THR A 137 25.85 7.85 -21.51
N LYS A 138 24.88 7.33 -22.26
CA LYS A 138 24.79 7.50 -23.72
C LYS A 138 24.04 8.77 -24.14
N ASN A 139 23.12 9.25 -23.27
CA ASN A 139 22.27 10.41 -23.55
C ASN A 139 22.34 11.47 -22.45
N PRO A 140 23.52 12.04 -22.15
CA PRO A 140 23.69 12.98 -21.05
C PRO A 140 22.89 14.27 -21.20
N THR A 141 22.51 14.63 -22.43
CA THR A 141 21.72 15.84 -22.73
C THR A 141 20.29 15.76 -22.22
N ILE A 142 19.76 14.54 -21.99
CA ILE A 142 18.40 14.40 -21.46
C ILE A 142 18.30 14.91 -20.02
N ALA A 143 19.39 14.82 -19.25
CA ALA A 143 19.46 15.34 -17.90
C ALA A 143 19.29 16.86 -17.84
N SER A 144 19.73 17.58 -18.89
CA SER A 144 19.61 19.04 -18.93
C SER A 144 18.15 19.54 -19.07
N LYS A 145 17.24 18.67 -19.51
CA LYS A 145 15.80 18.97 -19.55
C LYS A 145 15.23 19.14 -18.12
N TYR A 146 15.81 18.45 -17.16
CA TYR A 146 15.39 18.48 -15.76
C TYR A 146 16.42 19.27 -14.93
N SER A 147 16.68 20.50 -15.37
CA SER A 147 17.70 21.38 -14.79
C SER A 147 17.45 21.68 -13.32
N GLY A 148 18.46 21.50 -12.48
CA GLY A 148 18.40 21.71 -11.03
C GLY A 148 18.39 20.40 -10.22
N GLU A 149 18.12 19.25 -10.86
CA GLU A 149 18.05 17.95 -10.20
C GLU A 149 19.24 17.06 -10.56
N THR A 150 19.76 16.33 -9.58
CA THR A 150 20.78 15.31 -9.81
C THR A 150 20.13 13.99 -10.17
N LEU A 151 20.14 13.63 -11.44
CA LEU A 151 19.57 12.37 -11.92
C LEU A 151 20.54 11.21 -11.74
N SER A 152 20.02 10.08 -11.31
CA SER A 152 20.71 8.80 -11.20
C SER A 152 20.06 7.72 -12.07
N ALA A 153 20.77 6.62 -12.32
CA ALA A 153 20.27 5.49 -13.09
C ALA A 153 19.09 4.74 -12.44
N THR A 154 18.69 5.13 -11.22
CA THR A 154 17.53 4.59 -10.51
C THR A 154 16.36 5.58 -10.44
N ASN A 155 16.53 6.79 -10.96
CA ASN A 155 15.42 7.74 -11.03
C ASN A 155 14.44 7.38 -12.14
N ILE A 156 13.17 7.66 -11.90
CA ILE A 156 12.07 7.51 -12.86
C ILE A 156 11.39 8.87 -12.96
N VAL A 157 11.25 9.39 -14.18
CA VAL A 157 10.52 10.64 -14.40
C VAL A 157 9.17 10.33 -15.00
N VAL A 158 8.13 10.87 -14.40
CA VAL A 158 6.77 10.91 -14.91
C VAL A 158 6.51 12.32 -15.40
N GLU A 159 6.15 12.49 -16.67
CA GLU A 159 6.00 13.78 -17.33
C GLU A 159 4.68 13.84 -18.11
N ASN A 160 3.94 14.93 -17.99
CA ASN A 160 2.81 15.24 -18.85
C ASN A 160 3.33 15.93 -20.13
N LYS A 161 3.11 15.28 -21.29
CA LYS A 161 3.60 15.75 -22.58
C LYS A 161 2.98 17.07 -23.05
N ALA A 162 1.79 17.41 -22.56
CA ALA A 162 1.07 18.60 -23.00
C ALA A 162 1.56 19.88 -22.31
N ASN A 163 1.81 19.84 -20.99
CA ASN A 163 2.21 21.01 -20.20
C ASN A 163 3.68 20.99 -19.75
N GLY A 164 4.40 19.88 -19.97
CA GLY A 164 5.80 19.71 -19.60
C GLY A 164 6.05 19.58 -18.09
N ARG A 165 4.99 19.49 -17.27
CA ARG A 165 5.15 19.23 -15.84
C ARG A 165 5.68 17.82 -15.62
N TYR A 166 6.62 17.70 -14.71
CA TYR A 166 7.22 16.41 -14.40
C TYR A 166 7.39 16.21 -12.91
N ARG A 167 7.55 14.95 -12.53
CA ARG A 167 7.95 14.53 -11.19
C ARG A 167 9.02 13.46 -11.29
N ILE A 168 10.08 13.64 -10.50
CA ILE A 168 11.15 12.66 -10.39
C ILE A 168 10.88 11.76 -9.19
N LEU A 169 10.82 10.46 -9.45
CA LEU A 169 10.70 9.44 -8.44
C LEU A 169 12.09 8.88 -8.14
N THR A 170 12.46 8.91 -6.88
CA THR A 170 13.68 8.31 -6.34
C THR A 170 13.38 6.94 -5.74
N GLN A 171 14.40 6.17 -5.36
CA GLN A 171 14.21 4.89 -4.67
C GLN A 171 13.38 5.02 -3.37
N ASN A 172 13.47 6.16 -2.68
CA ASN A 172 12.68 6.42 -1.48
C ASN A 172 11.19 6.63 -1.78
N ASP A 173 10.82 6.95 -3.01
CA ASP A 173 9.43 7.14 -3.41
C ASP A 173 8.76 5.84 -3.80
N TYR A 174 9.50 4.90 -4.42
CA TYR A 174 8.93 3.68 -4.95
C TYR A 174 9.36 2.38 -4.25
N PHE A 175 10.24 2.47 -3.22
CA PHE A 175 10.56 1.35 -2.33
C PHE A 175 10.29 1.69 -0.86
N GLY A 176 9.79 0.71 -0.12
CA GLY A 176 9.91 0.72 1.33
C GLY A 176 11.36 0.39 1.70
N LEU A 177 12.05 1.29 2.41
CA LEU A 177 13.44 1.11 2.81
C LEU A 177 13.55 1.01 4.33
N ASP A 178 14.22 -0.03 4.81
CA ASP A 178 14.58 -0.19 6.23
C ASP A 178 16.07 0.09 6.41
N ASN A 179 16.39 1.28 6.92
CA ASN A 179 17.75 1.71 7.11
C ASN A 179 18.43 1.02 8.32
N GLU A 180 17.67 0.56 9.32
CA GLU A 180 18.21 -0.18 10.47
C GLU A 180 18.62 -1.59 10.04
N MET A 181 17.77 -2.27 9.28
CA MET A 181 18.13 -3.56 8.68
C MET A 181 19.26 -3.43 7.66
N ALA A 182 19.31 -2.33 6.90
CA ALA A 182 20.41 -2.06 5.99
C ALA A 182 21.76 -1.96 6.73
N ALA A 183 21.81 -1.26 7.86
CA ALA A 183 23.01 -1.15 8.68
C ALA A 183 23.43 -2.51 9.26
N TYR A 184 22.47 -3.34 9.67
CA TYR A 184 22.72 -4.68 10.20
C TYR A 184 23.30 -5.64 9.15
N TYR A 185 22.81 -5.56 7.88
CA TYR A 185 23.26 -6.42 6.78
C TYR A 185 24.34 -5.79 5.90
N TYR A 186 24.90 -4.64 6.28
CA TYR A 186 25.90 -3.90 5.48
C TYR A 186 25.43 -3.52 4.07
N TYR A 187 24.12 -3.30 3.86
CA TYR A 187 23.59 -2.82 2.59
C TYR A 187 23.77 -1.31 2.45
N TYR A 188 24.51 -0.89 1.42
CA TYR A 188 24.85 0.52 1.20
C TYR A 188 23.65 1.40 0.80
N TYR A 189 22.57 0.80 0.28
CA TYR A 189 21.39 1.50 -0.26
C TYR A 189 20.08 1.21 0.48
N GLY A 190 20.14 0.78 1.70
CA GLY A 190 18.96 0.37 2.45
C GLY A 190 18.53 -1.08 2.17
N TYR A 191 17.75 -1.65 3.08
CA TYR A 191 17.11 -2.95 2.90
C TYR A 191 15.70 -2.72 2.34
N ILE A 192 15.42 -3.22 1.14
CA ILE A 192 14.12 -3.03 0.50
C ILE A 192 13.13 -4.00 1.12
N THR A 193 12.08 -3.47 1.77
CA THR A 193 11.02 -4.24 2.43
C THR A 193 9.78 -4.41 1.57
N GLY A 194 9.58 -3.54 0.58
CA GLY A 194 8.44 -3.58 -0.31
C GLY A 194 8.57 -2.65 -1.51
N SER A 195 7.64 -2.76 -2.44
CA SER A 195 7.53 -1.90 -3.60
C SER A 195 6.27 -1.05 -3.53
N SER A 196 6.43 0.24 -3.68
CA SER A 196 5.37 1.25 -3.78
C SER A 196 5.34 1.89 -5.17
N ILE A 197 5.95 1.27 -6.18
CA ILE A 197 6.06 1.86 -7.54
C ILE A 197 4.69 2.22 -8.13
N GLU A 198 3.69 1.38 -7.90
CA GLU A 198 2.35 1.62 -8.41
C GLU A 198 1.75 2.89 -7.83
N GLN A 199 1.80 3.05 -6.50
CA GLN A 199 1.37 4.27 -5.82
C GLN A 199 2.19 5.49 -6.26
N ALA A 200 3.51 5.36 -6.34
CA ALA A 200 4.40 6.47 -6.71
C ALA A 200 4.14 6.97 -8.14
N ALA A 201 4.02 6.04 -9.10
CA ALA A 201 3.74 6.39 -10.48
C ALA A 201 2.34 7.00 -10.66
N LEU A 202 1.32 6.42 -10.02
CA LEU A 202 -0.05 6.94 -10.07
C LEU A 202 -0.13 8.34 -9.45
N SER A 203 0.47 8.55 -8.28
CA SER A 203 0.53 9.87 -7.63
C SER A 203 1.27 10.91 -8.47
N ALA A 204 2.35 10.48 -9.14
CA ALA A 204 3.06 11.35 -10.06
C ALA A 204 2.20 11.71 -11.27
N MET A 205 1.45 10.76 -11.85
CA MET A 205 0.52 11.01 -12.96
C MET A 205 -0.57 12.00 -12.56
N LEU A 206 -1.19 11.82 -11.39
CA LEU A 206 -2.19 12.75 -10.84
C LEU A 206 -1.61 14.16 -10.69
N TYR A 207 -0.41 14.27 -10.11
CA TYR A 207 0.27 15.55 -9.91
C TYR A 207 0.58 16.28 -11.24
N VAL A 208 1.13 15.59 -12.22
CA VAL A 208 1.52 16.23 -13.49
C VAL A 208 0.31 16.51 -14.38
N SER A 209 -0.82 15.83 -14.17
CA SER A 209 -2.07 16.06 -14.89
C SER A 209 -2.92 17.18 -14.30
N ASP A 210 -2.64 17.58 -13.06
CA ASP A 210 -3.34 18.68 -12.40
C ASP A 210 -2.68 20.01 -12.78
N ASP A 211 -3.39 20.86 -13.52
CA ASP A 211 -2.88 22.18 -13.92
C ASP A 211 -2.82 23.19 -12.77
N ASN A 212 -3.52 22.93 -11.67
CA ASN A 212 -3.56 23.80 -10.51
C ASN A 212 -3.54 22.99 -9.20
N PRO A 213 -2.41 22.34 -8.85
CA PRO A 213 -2.32 21.51 -7.67
C PRO A 213 -2.56 22.31 -6.40
N VAL A 214 -3.21 21.67 -5.44
CA VAL A 214 -3.42 22.23 -4.10
C VAL A 214 -2.09 22.46 -3.41
N LYS A 215 -1.89 23.66 -2.84
CA LYS A 215 -0.65 24.09 -2.22
C LYS A 215 -0.79 24.19 -0.70
N ILE A 216 0.17 23.62 0.00
CA ILE A 216 0.18 23.52 1.46
C ILE A 216 1.44 24.21 2.00
N ALA A 217 1.27 25.15 2.89
CA ALA A 217 2.36 25.77 3.67
C ALA A 217 2.47 25.07 5.03
N PHE A 218 3.55 24.33 5.29
CA PHE A 218 3.93 23.95 6.65
C PHE A 218 4.61 25.13 7.32
N LEU A 219 3.97 25.63 8.37
CA LEU A 219 4.45 26.83 9.05
C LEU A 219 5.56 26.50 10.04
N GLU A 220 6.62 27.28 10.01
CA GLU A 220 7.79 27.17 10.87
C GLU A 220 8.09 28.49 11.60
N GLY A 221 8.98 28.44 12.58
CA GLY A 221 9.47 29.59 13.32
C GLY A 221 9.19 29.52 14.82
N PHE A 222 8.43 28.55 15.29
CA PHE A 222 8.05 28.39 16.70
C PHE A 222 8.45 27.02 17.28
N ASN A 223 9.55 26.46 16.77
CA ASN A 223 10.10 25.16 17.15
C ASN A 223 9.07 24.03 16.96
N GLU A 224 8.46 23.99 15.82
CA GLU A 224 7.48 22.98 15.45
C GLU A 224 8.11 21.57 15.50
N SER A 225 7.29 20.56 15.80
CA SER A 225 7.68 19.16 15.73
C SER A 225 7.97 18.74 14.29
N ASP A 226 8.68 17.61 14.11
CA ASP A 226 9.02 17.10 12.77
C ASP A 226 7.77 16.65 12.01
N SER A 227 7.41 17.40 10.99
CA SER A 227 6.25 17.16 10.12
C SER A 227 6.56 16.33 8.87
N LYS A 228 7.81 15.83 8.72
CA LYS A 228 8.27 15.18 7.47
C LYS A 228 7.44 13.99 7.03
N THR A 229 6.89 13.22 7.97
CA THR A 229 6.02 12.10 7.61
C THR A 229 4.77 12.58 6.88
N LEU A 230 4.06 13.56 7.45
CA LEU A 230 2.84 14.10 6.86
C LEU A 230 3.14 14.90 5.59
N SER A 231 4.13 15.79 5.61
CA SER A 231 4.49 16.62 4.46
C SER A 231 4.93 15.79 3.25
N SER A 232 5.77 14.77 3.48
CA SER A 232 6.18 13.83 2.43
C SER A 232 5.02 12.97 1.92
N PHE A 233 4.13 12.54 2.82
CA PHE A 233 2.93 11.79 2.44
C PHE A 233 2.02 12.64 1.53
N LEU A 234 1.73 13.87 1.89
CA LEU A 234 0.92 14.79 1.08
C LEU A 234 1.61 15.10 -0.25
N ALA A 235 2.91 15.37 -0.23
CA ALA A 235 3.69 15.56 -1.45
C ALA A 235 3.63 14.33 -2.36
N LYS A 236 3.74 13.12 -1.84
CA LYS A 236 3.57 11.87 -2.60
C LYS A 236 2.17 11.68 -3.16
N ASN A 237 1.16 12.27 -2.55
CA ASN A 237 -0.23 12.24 -3.00
C ASN A 237 -0.64 13.46 -3.84
N GLY A 238 0.32 14.17 -4.44
CA GLY A 238 0.09 15.17 -5.48
C GLY A 238 -0.19 16.58 -4.98
N TYR A 239 0.12 16.88 -3.70
CA TYR A 239 0.11 18.24 -3.18
C TYR A 239 1.45 18.93 -3.46
N GLU A 240 1.44 20.25 -3.64
CA GLU A 240 2.65 21.06 -3.55
C GLU A 240 2.84 21.50 -2.09
N VAL A 241 3.94 21.09 -1.47
CA VAL A 241 4.22 21.34 -0.06
C VAL A 241 5.46 22.20 0.07
N ASP A 242 5.31 23.35 0.71
CA ASP A 242 6.40 24.28 1.03
C ASP A 242 6.52 24.43 2.56
N GLU A 243 7.75 24.60 3.06
CA GLU A 243 8.03 25.07 4.43
C GLU A 243 8.07 26.59 4.43
N VAL A 244 7.31 27.23 5.32
CA VAL A 244 7.19 28.69 5.39
C VAL A 244 7.51 29.20 6.78
N ASN A 245 8.64 29.87 6.93
CA ASN A 245 8.98 30.49 8.21
C ASN A 245 8.10 31.75 8.46
N LEU A 246 7.14 31.61 9.35
CA LEU A 246 6.13 32.62 9.63
C LEU A 246 6.75 33.93 10.21
N LYS A 247 7.94 33.88 10.84
CA LYS A 247 8.65 35.06 11.33
C LYS A 247 9.34 35.85 10.23
N GLU A 248 9.66 35.21 9.11
CA GLU A 248 10.42 35.82 8.00
C GLU A 248 9.53 36.40 6.90
N VAL A 249 8.32 35.85 6.72
CA VAL A 249 7.39 36.36 5.70
C VAL A 249 6.52 37.49 6.25
N ALA A 250 6.15 38.44 5.41
CA ALA A 250 5.22 39.50 5.80
C ALA A 250 3.78 38.93 5.96
N GLU A 251 3.37 38.06 5.07
CA GLU A 251 2.06 37.43 4.98
C GLU A 251 2.23 35.97 4.52
N ILE A 252 1.26 35.11 4.82
CA ILE A 252 1.14 33.81 4.17
C ILE A 252 0.61 34.07 2.75
N ASP A 253 1.35 33.60 1.73
CA ASP A 253 1.00 33.86 0.34
C ASP A 253 -0.37 33.24 0.00
N ALA A 254 -1.21 34.02 -0.70
CA ALA A 254 -2.54 33.59 -1.13
C ALA A 254 -2.52 32.41 -2.12
N LYS A 255 -1.36 32.04 -2.67
CA LYS A 255 -1.19 30.81 -3.49
C LYS A 255 -1.47 29.54 -2.71
N TYR A 256 -1.28 29.53 -1.38
CA TYR A 256 -1.56 28.37 -0.55
C TYR A 256 -3.04 28.21 -0.27
N ASP A 257 -3.50 26.97 -0.27
CA ASP A 257 -4.87 26.58 0.07
C ASP A 257 -4.97 26.14 1.54
N PHE A 258 -3.86 25.65 2.06
CA PHE A 258 -3.71 25.22 3.45
C PHE A 258 -2.48 25.84 4.10
N ALA A 259 -2.61 26.12 5.39
CA ALA A 259 -1.50 26.38 6.30
C ALA A 259 -1.56 25.36 7.44
N VAL A 260 -0.47 24.64 7.69
CA VAL A 260 -0.38 23.60 8.71
C VAL A 260 0.52 24.11 9.84
N ILE A 261 -0.01 24.11 11.06
CA ILE A 261 0.68 24.39 12.32
C ILE A 261 0.93 23.04 12.98
N TYR A 262 2.17 22.56 12.96
CA TYR A 262 2.48 21.20 13.38
C TYR A 262 3.16 21.14 14.73
N ALA A 263 2.36 21.04 15.81
CA ALA A 263 2.78 20.87 17.19
C ALA A 263 3.92 21.80 17.62
N PRO A 264 3.72 23.14 17.62
CA PRO A 264 4.76 24.10 17.96
C PRO A 264 5.13 24.01 19.45
N LEU A 265 6.42 23.98 19.76
CA LEU A 265 6.95 23.97 21.14
C LEU A 265 7.14 25.36 21.72
N SER A 266 6.77 26.40 20.99
CA SER A 266 6.71 27.79 21.44
C SER A 266 5.40 28.40 21.00
N ASP A 267 4.81 29.26 21.87
CA ASP A 267 3.57 29.95 21.53
C ASP A 267 3.77 30.95 20.40
N TYR A 268 2.78 31.16 19.58
CA TYR A 268 2.80 32.16 18.51
C TYR A 268 2.67 33.55 19.07
N ASP A 269 3.38 34.51 18.46
CA ASP A 269 3.19 35.92 18.77
C ASP A 269 1.95 36.50 18.06
N GLU A 270 1.45 37.62 18.55
CA GLU A 270 0.27 38.32 18.05
C GLU A 270 0.42 38.70 16.55
N ALA A 271 1.62 39.01 16.09
CA ALA A 271 1.85 39.37 14.69
C ALA A 271 1.68 38.19 13.78
N SER A 272 2.14 37.02 14.21
CA SER A 272 1.99 35.74 13.48
C SER A 272 0.53 35.27 13.43
N LEU A 273 -0.22 35.39 14.52
CA LEU A 273 -1.64 35.10 14.55
C LEU A 273 -2.44 36.00 13.59
N LYS A 274 -2.09 37.29 13.52
CA LYS A 274 -2.70 38.21 12.55
C LYS A 274 -2.45 37.80 11.07
N LYS A 275 -1.32 37.12 10.78
CA LYS A 275 -1.07 36.55 9.44
C LYS A 275 -2.00 35.39 9.15
N LEU A 276 -2.27 34.52 10.14
CA LEU A 276 -3.26 33.45 10.04
C LEU A 276 -4.69 33.99 9.80
N ASP A 277 -5.09 35.02 10.57
CA ASP A 277 -6.41 35.65 10.42
C ASP A 277 -6.59 36.25 9.03
N ARG A 278 -5.58 36.97 8.52
CA ARG A 278 -5.62 37.53 7.16
C ARG A 278 -5.63 36.45 6.08
N PHE A 279 -4.87 35.38 6.27
CA PHE A 279 -4.88 34.23 5.36
C PHE A 279 -6.28 33.61 5.28
N LEU A 280 -6.91 33.34 6.41
CA LEU A 280 -8.24 32.74 6.49
C LEU A 280 -9.33 33.69 5.98
N ASP A 281 -9.23 35.01 6.23
CA ASP A 281 -10.15 36.02 5.70
C ASP A 281 -10.02 36.17 4.17
N ASN A 282 -8.82 36.01 3.65
CA ASN A 282 -8.53 36.08 2.21
C ASN A 282 -9.19 37.31 1.53
N ASN A 283 -9.10 38.49 2.15
CA ASN A 283 -9.76 39.72 1.72
C ASN A 283 -11.30 39.57 1.63
N GLY A 284 -11.90 38.90 2.58
CA GLY A 284 -13.34 38.63 2.67
C GLY A 284 -13.86 37.53 1.73
N LYS A 285 -12.96 36.86 0.97
CA LYS A 285 -13.34 35.78 0.05
C LYS A 285 -13.39 34.42 0.70
N TYR A 286 -12.71 34.24 1.82
CA TYR A 286 -12.53 32.94 2.48
C TYR A 286 -11.89 31.89 1.55
N GLY A 287 -12.18 30.60 1.77
CA GLY A 287 -11.68 29.48 0.96
C GLY A 287 -10.27 29.01 1.35
N LYS A 288 -9.78 29.37 2.55
CA LYS A 288 -8.48 28.98 3.08
C LYS A 288 -8.64 28.10 4.32
N ASN A 289 -7.66 27.25 4.56
CA ASN A 289 -7.74 26.25 5.62
C ASN A 289 -6.50 26.29 6.52
N VAL A 290 -6.69 26.21 7.84
CA VAL A 290 -5.61 26.08 8.82
C VAL A 290 -5.81 24.79 9.60
N TYR A 291 -4.81 23.90 9.57
CA TYR A 291 -4.80 22.67 10.32
C TYR A 291 -3.78 22.75 11.43
N TYR A 292 -4.27 22.65 12.67
CA TYR A 292 -3.46 22.70 13.87
C TYR A 292 -3.33 21.31 14.48
N PHE A 293 -2.11 20.84 14.61
CA PHE A 293 -1.76 19.62 15.31
C PHE A 293 -1.26 19.95 16.71
N ALA A 294 -1.83 19.32 17.71
CA ALA A 294 -1.37 19.39 19.07
C ALA A 294 -0.34 18.29 19.37
N SER A 295 0.39 18.44 20.47
CA SER A 295 1.24 17.38 21.04
C SER A 295 1.21 17.46 22.56
N THR A 296 1.37 16.31 23.24
CA THR A 296 1.54 16.26 24.70
C THR A 296 2.86 16.88 25.17
N SER A 297 3.82 17.05 24.26
CA SER A 297 5.10 17.72 24.54
C SER A 297 5.01 19.25 24.50
N GLN A 298 3.88 19.81 24.04
CA GLN A 298 3.72 21.26 23.95
C GLN A 298 3.55 21.90 25.32
N PRO A 299 4.17 23.07 25.57
CA PRO A 299 3.84 23.93 26.71
C PRO A 299 2.43 24.51 26.55
N LYS A 300 1.95 25.23 27.55
CA LYS A 300 0.73 26.07 27.39
C LYS A 300 0.99 27.14 26.34
N THR A 301 0.09 27.29 25.40
CA THR A 301 0.16 28.20 24.24
C THR A 301 -1.04 29.14 24.21
N PRO A 302 -1.13 30.11 25.17
CA PRO A 302 -2.33 30.92 25.36
C PRO A 302 -2.71 31.76 24.14
N ASN A 303 -1.77 32.17 23.31
CA ASN A 303 -2.08 32.91 22.08
C ASN A 303 -2.73 32.01 21.01
N ILE A 304 -2.17 30.82 20.80
CA ILE A 304 -2.76 29.80 19.91
C ILE A 304 -4.14 29.39 20.46
N ASP A 305 -4.27 29.19 21.78
CA ASP A 305 -5.54 28.83 22.40
C ASP A 305 -6.59 29.93 22.19
N SER A 306 -6.21 31.20 22.23
CA SER A 306 -7.10 32.32 21.90
C SER A 306 -7.55 32.28 20.44
N PHE A 307 -6.61 32.07 19.51
CA PHE A 307 -6.93 31.92 18.07
C PHE A 307 -7.91 30.77 17.82
N LEU A 308 -7.67 29.59 18.42
CA LEU A 308 -8.57 28.45 18.29
C LEU A 308 -9.95 28.76 18.88
N SER A 309 -9.99 29.48 20.03
CA SER A 309 -11.24 29.90 20.70
C SER A 309 -12.08 30.84 19.82
N ASP A 310 -11.46 31.71 19.02
CA ASP A 310 -12.17 32.59 18.07
C ASP A 310 -12.84 31.78 16.95
N TRP A 311 -12.34 30.56 16.70
CA TRP A 311 -12.93 29.59 15.79
C TRP A 311 -13.88 28.59 16.51
N GLY A 312 -14.13 28.74 17.80
CA GLY A 312 -15.01 27.86 18.59
C GLY A 312 -14.35 26.52 18.96
N LEU A 313 -13.02 26.47 18.96
CA LEU A 313 -12.25 25.27 19.27
C LEU A 313 -11.41 25.49 20.53
N GLN A 314 -11.22 24.42 21.29
CA GLN A 314 -10.29 24.39 22.42
C GLN A 314 -9.57 23.05 22.47
N VAL A 315 -8.25 23.08 22.61
CA VAL A 315 -7.46 21.87 22.88
C VAL A 315 -7.16 21.81 24.39
N GLY A 316 -7.60 20.72 25.03
CA GLY A 316 -7.41 20.53 26.48
C GLY A 316 -5.95 20.29 26.83
N PHE A 317 -5.54 20.68 28.04
CA PHE A 317 -4.19 20.45 28.57
C PHE A 317 -4.14 19.13 29.38
N SER A 318 -4.56 18.06 28.73
CA SER A 318 -4.58 16.69 29.25
C SER A 318 -4.25 15.70 28.16
N VAL A 319 -3.74 14.54 28.53
CA VAL A 319 -3.64 13.39 27.60
C VAL A 319 -4.83 12.46 27.83
N ILE A 320 -5.35 11.93 26.74
CA ILE A 320 -6.43 10.95 26.78
C ILE A 320 -5.82 9.56 26.99
N GLY A 321 -6.29 8.87 28.03
CA GLY A 321 -5.97 7.47 28.27
C GLY A 321 -7.18 6.57 28.05
N GLN A 322 -6.97 5.31 27.74
CA GLN A 322 -8.03 4.31 27.56
C GLN A 322 -7.96 3.24 28.65
N SER A 323 -9.05 3.09 29.41
CA SER A 323 -9.13 2.10 30.50
C SER A 323 -9.35 0.69 29.98
N SER A 324 -10.11 0.52 28.89
CA SER A 324 -10.43 -0.80 28.32
C SER A 324 -9.24 -1.34 27.51
N SER A 325 -8.79 -2.54 27.85
CA SER A 325 -7.75 -3.25 27.07
C SER A 325 -8.20 -3.62 25.65
N GLU A 326 -9.51 -3.69 25.41
CA GLU A 326 -10.11 -3.95 24.09
C GLU A 326 -9.75 -2.89 23.08
N TYR A 327 -9.65 -1.62 23.50
CA TYR A 327 -9.36 -0.48 22.61
C TYR A 327 -7.91 -0.02 22.67
N ARG A 328 -7.07 -0.63 23.53
CA ARG A 328 -5.64 -0.32 23.55
C ARG A 328 -4.89 -1.05 22.45
N ILE A 329 -3.94 -0.39 21.86
CA ILE A 329 -3.03 -0.98 20.87
C ILE A 329 -1.69 -1.34 21.50
N ILE A 330 -0.97 -2.25 20.85
CA ILE A 330 0.38 -2.67 21.26
C ILE A 330 1.38 -1.97 20.37
N ILE A 331 2.22 -1.13 20.97
CA ILE A 331 3.34 -0.48 20.28
C ILE A 331 4.63 -1.06 20.84
N ASN A 332 5.53 -1.53 19.98
CA ASN A 332 6.81 -2.13 20.38
C ASN A 332 6.68 -3.24 21.44
N GLY A 333 5.64 -4.07 21.32
CA GLY A 333 5.39 -5.17 22.25
C GLY A 333 4.81 -4.76 23.61
N GLN A 334 4.49 -3.48 23.82
CA GLN A 334 3.90 -2.95 25.05
C GLN A 334 2.51 -2.37 24.80
N GLN A 335 1.57 -2.70 25.67
CA GLN A 335 0.25 -2.10 25.69
C GLN A 335 0.22 -0.97 26.71
N THR A 336 -0.01 0.26 26.27
CA THR A 336 -0.14 1.42 27.14
C THR A 336 -1.57 1.95 27.13
N ALA A 337 -1.94 2.73 28.14
CA ALA A 337 -3.24 3.39 28.15
C ALA A 337 -3.33 4.55 27.13
N TYR A 338 -2.19 5.11 26.74
CA TYR A 338 -2.10 6.31 25.92
C TYR A 338 -1.96 6.03 24.42
N ALA A 339 -2.02 4.74 24.02
CA ALA A 339 -2.07 4.33 22.63
C ALA A 339 -3.30 3.43 22.42
N HIS A 340 -4.24 3.91 21.63
CA HIS A 340 -5.55 3.26 21.51
C HIS A 340 -6.24 3.52 20.18
N LEU A 341 -7.26 2.71 19.91
CA LEU A 341 -8.10 2.85 18.72
C LEU A 341 -8.93 4.12 18.80
N GLN A 342 -9.16 4.74 17.64
CA GLN A 342 -9.99 5.90 17.43
C GLN A 342 -11.22 5.54 16.60
N GLN A 343 -12.26 6.32 16.76
CA GLN A 343 -13.52 6.15 16.04
C GLN A 343 -13.75 7.35 15.12
N PRO A 344 -13.52 7.21 13.82
CA PRO A 344 -13.99 8.20 12.86
C PRO A 344 -15.49 8.40 12.99
N VAL A 345 -15.95 9.63 12.94
CA VAL A 345 -17.35 9.98 13.00
C VAL A 345 -17.84 10.23 11.59
N GLU A 346 -18.97 9.65 11.20
CA GLU A 346 -19.59 9.90 9.90
C GLU A 346 -19.92 11.39 9.76
N ASN A 347 -19.41 12.03 8.73
CA ASN A 347 -19.54 13.45 8.47
C ASN A 347 -19.40 13.77 6.98
N THR A 348 -19.38 15.06 6.61
CA THR A 348 -19.28 15.50 5.21
C THR A 348 -17.85 15.50 4.66
N VAL A 349 -16.84 15.33 5.54
CA VAL A 349 -15.43 15.51 5.21
C VAL A 349 -14.71 14.17 5.02
N THR A 350 -15.00 13.20 5.89
CA THR A 350 -14.30 11.91 5.91
C THR A 350 -15.22 10.76 5.50
N GLY A 351 -14.67 9.74 4.85
CA GLY A 351 -15.39 8.58 4.35
C GLY A 351 -15.62 7.47 5.38
N GLU A 352 -16.13 6.34 4.92
CA GLU A 352 -16.13 5.08 5.67
C GLU A 352 -14.80 4.36 5.43
N TYR A 353 -14.24 3.78 6.49
CA TYR A 353 -12.94 3.11 6.44
C TYR A 353 -13.06 1.65 6.87
N GLU A 354 -12.46 0.75 6.10
CA GLU A 354 -12.23 -0.62 6.51
C GLU A 354 -10.94 -0.69 7.35
N GLY A 355 -10.97 -1.29 8.55
CA GLY A 355 -9.82 -1.40 9.44
C GLY A 355 -9.87 -0.47 10.64
N TYR A 356 -8.73 -0.06 11.16
CA TYR A 356 -8.63 0.65 12.43
C TYR A 356 -7.95 2.01 12.27
N THR A 357 -8.56 3.06 12.83
CA THR A 357 -7.85 4.31 13.05
C THR A 357 -7.20 4.26 14.43
N MET A 358 -5.94 4.60 14.50
CA MET A 358 -5.12 4.48 15.71
C MET A 358 -4.54 5.82 16.11
N GLY A 359 -4.41 6.04 17.42
CA GLY A 359 -3.80 7.25 17.96
C GLY A 359 -2.96 6.98 19.19
N ALA A 360 -2.01 7.86 19.43
CA ALA A 360 -1.24 7.89 20.66
C ALA A 360 -1.06 9.33 21.12
N ASP A 361 -0.90 9.50 22.43
CA ASP A 361 -0.61 10.78 23.08
C ASP A 361 -1.58 11.91 22.65
N LEU A 362 -2.88 11.57 22.63
CA LEU A 362 -3.93 12.47 22.19
C LEU A 362 -4.32 13.47 23.27
N ARG A 363 -4.53 14.72 22.88
CA ARG A 363 -5.16 15.75 23.70
C ARG A 363 -6.62 15.91 23.30
N PRO A 364 -7.57 16.09 24.24
CA PRO A 364 -8.97 16.27 23.91
C PRO A 364 -9.21 17.59 23.20
N VAL A 365 -10.08 17.57 22.18
CA VAL A 365 -10.54 18.76 21.47
C VAL A 365 -11.99 19.02 21.82
N TYR A 366 -12.30 20.26 22.20
CA TYR A 366 -13.64 20.67 22.62
C TYR A 366 -14.24 21.66 21.62
N ALA A 367 -15.53 21.49 21.35
CA ALA A 367 -16.35 22.46 20.67
C ALA A 367 -16.86 23.49 21.68
N LEU A 368 -16.72 24.79 21.39
CA LEU A 368 -17.21 25.88 22.25
C LEU A 368 -18.52 26.44 21.70
N ASP A 369 -19.55 26.53 22.55
CA ASP A 369 -20.91 27.00 22.19
C ASP A 369 -20.99 28.49 21.85
N ARG A 370 -19.87 29.18 21.70
CA ARG A 370 -19.81 30.66 21.58
C ARG A 370 -19.61 31.15 20.15
N THR A 371 -19.56 30.26 19.16
CA THR A 371 -19.28 30.62 17.77
C THR A 371 -20.52 30.53 16.91
N GLN A 372 -20.54 31.30 15.82
CA GLN A 372 -21.51 31.15 14.73
C GLN A 372 -21.01 30.18 13.63
N ASN A 373 -19.80 29.66 13.80
CA ASN A 373 -19.22 28.71 12.85
C ASN A 373 -19.92 27.35 12.93
N THR A 374 -19.90 26.61 11.85
CA THR A 374 -20.31 25.21 11.85
C THR A 374 -19.16 24.37 12.41
N LEU A 375 -19.47 23.53 13.42
CA LEU A 375 -18.50 22.64 14.05
C LEU A 375 -18.85 21.19 13.70
N GLU A 376 -17.87 20.45 13.20
CA GLU A 376 -18.00 19.02 12.87
C GLU A 376 -16.96 18.22 13.64
N VAL A 377 -17.41 17.21 14.39
CA VAL A 377 -16.52 16.23 15.01
C VAL A 377 -16.14 15.20 13.95
N LEU A 378 -14.85 15.04 13.70
CA LEU A 378 -14.34 14.10 12.67
C LEU A 378 -13.84 12.80 13.29
N MET A 379 -13.35 12.86 14.52
CA MET A 379 -12.81 11.69 15.23
C MET A 379 -13.00 11.82 16.72
N LYS A 380 -13.25 10.70 17.37
CA LYS A 380 -13.38 10.62 18.83
C LYS A 380 -12.84 9.28 19.37
N THR A 381 -12.58 9.23 20.69
CA THR A 381 -12.21 7.99 21.36
C THR A 381 -13.39 7.04 21.48
N TYR A 382 -13.10 5.77 21.70
CA TYR A 382 -14.09 4.82 22.21
C TYR A 382 -14.43 5.13 23.69
N ARG A 383 -15.55 4.60 24.15
CA ARG A 383 -15.99 4.65 25.56
C ARG A 383 -14.89 4.16 26.53
N ASN A 384 -15.00 4.58 27.78
CA ASN A 384 -14.06 4.24 28.86
C ASN A 384 -12.67 4.90 28.69
N ALA A 385 -12.59 5.98 27.94
CA ALA A 385 -11.43 6.85 27.98
C ALA A 385 -11.44 7.71 29.25
N PHE A 386 -10.29 8.22 29.65
CA PHE A 386 -10.12 9.11 30.80
C PHE A 386 -9.11 10.21 30.48
N LEU A 387 -9.19 11.33 31.18
CA LEU A 387 -8.25 12.45 31.04
C LEU A 387 -7.21 12.41 32.15
N PHE A 388 -5.95 12.54 31.75
CA PHE A 388 -4.83 12.75 32.66
C PHE A 388 -4.20 14.12 32.37
N PRO A 389 -4.24 15.09 33.33
CA PRO A 389 -3.67 16.43 33.11
C PRO A 389 -2.17 16.37 32.84
N LEU A 390 -1.69 17.12 31.84
CA LEU A 390 -0.27 17.14 31.47
C LEU A 390 0.62 17.78 32.53
N ASP A 391 0.06 18.58 33.43
CA ASP A 391 0.73 19.19 34.59
C ASP A 391 0.45 18.44 35.91
N ALA A 392 -0.11 17.21 35.83
CA ALA A 392 -0.35 16.39 37.00
C ALA A 392 0.94 15.95 37.69
N THR A 393 0.91 15.92 39.01
CA THR A 393 1.98 15.39 39.84
C THR A 393 1.82 13.88 40.04
N SER A 394 2.85 13.23 40.62
CA SER A 394 2.81 11.78 40.95
C SER A 394 1.67 11.36 41.86
N ASP A 395 1.03 12.33 42.53
CA ASP A 395 -0.07 12.08 43.50
C ASP A 395 -1.45 12.19 42.87
N PHE A 396 -1.53 12.27 41.51
CA PHE A 396 -2.81 12.35 40.82
C PHE A 396 -3.70 11.12 41.12
N ASP A 397 -4.90 11.41 41.60
CA ASP A 397 -5.89 10.38 41.92
C ASP A 397 -6.74 10.04 40.68
N PHE A 398 -6.39 8.93 40.00
CA PHE A 398 -7.14 8.45 38.85
C PHE A 398 -8.62 8.18 39.10
N SER A 399 -9.05 8.02 40.35
CA SER A 399 -10.49 7.85 40.65
C SER A 399 -11.29 9.12 40.43
N THR A 400 -10.62 10.28 40.37
CA THR A 400 -11.22 11.60 40.12
C THR A 400 -11.12 12.01 38.64
N ALA A 401 -10.45 11.20 37.82
CA ALA A 401 -10.29 11.52 36.42
C ALA A 401 -11.64 11.60 35.69
N GLU A 402 -11.81 12.61 34.86
CA GLU A 402 -12.97 12.67 33.96
C GLU A 402 -12.93 11.48 33.01
N THR A 403 -14.05 10.78 32.85
CA THR A 403 -14.17 9.58 32.03
C THR A 403 -15.32 9.71 31.06
N GLY A 404 -15.12 9.14 29.84
CA GLY A 404 -16.15 9.21 28.80
C GLY A 404 -15.62 8.90 27.42
N GLU A 405 -16.26 9.51 26.42
CA GLU A 405 -15.77 9.65 25.05
C GLU A 405 -15.29 11.09 24.87
N PHE A 406 -14.13 11.26 24.25
CA PHE A 406 -13.54 12.57 23.99
C PHE A 406 -13.31 12.75 22.50
N ASN A 407 -13.49 13.95 22.00
CA ASN A 407 -13.19 14.23 20.62
C ASN A 407 -11.68 14.45 20.44
N ASP A 408 -11.16 13.92 19.35
CA ASP A 408 -9.74 13.99 18.99
C ASP A 408 -9.50 14.98 17.87
N ILE A 409 -10.49 15.12 16.95
CA ILE A 409 -10.43 16.03 15.81
C ILE A 409 -11.78 16.72 15.65
N ILE A 410 -11.73 18.05 15.61
CA ILE A 410 -12.91 18.89 15.32
C ILE A 410 -12.52 19.92 14.25
N MET A 411 -13.39 20.07 13.25
CA MET A 411 -13.29 21.11 12.22
C MET A 411 -14.31 22.19 12.48
N SER A 412 -13.85 23.43 12.39
CA SER A 412 -14.68 24.64 12.43
C SER A 412 -14.71 25.30 11.06
N ALA A 413 -15.87 25.62 10.54
CA ALA A 413 -16.04 26.26 9.24
C ALA A 413 -16.80 27.60 9.37
N LYS A 414 -16.22 28.65 8.80
CA LYS A 414 -16.86 29.96 8.62
C LYS A 414 -17.21 30.13 7.15
N THR A 415 -18.50 30.17 6.86
CA THR A 415 -19.03 30.14 5.50
C THR A 415 -19.60 31.48 5.09
N THR A 416 -19.32 31.92 3.87
CA THR A 416 -19.91 33.10 3.24
C THR A 416 -21.31 32.78 2.68
N SER A 417 -22.03 33.81 2.24
CA SER A 417 -23.38 33.68 1.66
C SER A 417 -23.40 32.89 0.33
N ASP A 418 -22.29 32.81 -0.38
CA ASP A 418 -22.12 32.04 -1.62
C ASP A 418 -21.66 30.58 -1.40
N GLY A 419 -21.48 30.18 -0.13
CA GLY A 419 -21.11 28.83 0.24
C GLY A 419 -19.60 28.60 0.35
N THR A 420 -18.75 29.59 0.03
CA THR A 420 -17.30 29.48 0.22
C THR A 420 -16.96 29.48 1.71
N ALA A 421 -16.12 28.57 2.17
CA ALA A 421 -15.79 28.46 3.59
C ALA A 421 -14.28 28.46 3.82
N SER A 422 -13.83 29.22 4.84
CA SER A 422 -12.55 28.98 5.46
C SER A 422 -12.73 28.09 6.68
N ARG A 423 -11.72 27.25 6.93
CA ARG A 423 -11.79 26.21 7.98
C ARG A 423 -10.58 26.24 8.89
N VAL A 424 -10.82 25.94 10.16
CA VAL A 424 -9.76 25.62 11.12
C VAL A 424 -10.05 24.22 11.67
N CYS A 425 -9.10 23.31 11.54
CA CYS A 425 -9.18 21.96 12.06
C CYS A 425 -8.20 21.80 13.22
N ALA A 426 -8.71 21.46 14.40
CA ALA A 426 -7.87 21.11 15.55
C ALA A 426 -7.74 19.59 15.66
N ILE A 427 -6.51 19.12 15.68
CA ILE A 427 -6.11 17.71 15.69
C ILE A 427 -5.34 17.46 16.99
N GLY A 428 -5.85 16.54 17.83
CA GLY A 428 -5.38 16.34 19.20
C GLY A 428 -3.99 15.75 19.35
N SER A 429 -3.38 15.22 18.29
CA SER A 429 -2.03 14.67 18.35
C SER A 429 -1.32 14.71 16.99
N ASP A 430 -0.05 15.09 17.00
CA ASP A 430 0.87 14.95 15.88
C ASP A 430 1.17 13.47 15.56
N GLN A 431 1.07 12.58 16.56
CA GLN A 431 1.29 11.15 16.39
C GLN A 431 0.25 10.47 15.49
N LEU A 432 -0.97 11.02 15.34
CA LEU A 432 -1.98 10.50 14.41
C LEU A 432 -1.46 10.41 12.97
N SER A 433 -0.59 11.34 12.56
CA SER A 433 0.08 11.36 11.27
C SER A 433 1.53 10.87 11.32
N GLY A 434 1.92 10.19 12.40
CA GLY A 434 3.26 9.64 12.59
C GLY A 434 3.55 8.42 11.73
N SER A 435 4.83 8.17 11.45
CA SER A 435 5.29 7.09 10.58
C SER A 435 4.82 5.71 11.01
N TYR A 436 4.71 5.46 12.32
CA TYR A 436 4.22 4.19 12.85
C TYR A 436 2.82 3.87 12.36
N PHE A 437 1.87 4.82 12.48
CA PHE A 437 0.49 4.59 12.09
C PHE A 437 0.27 4.65 10.58
N PHE A 438 1.06 5.45 9.86
CA PHE A 438 0.98 5.52 8.39
C PHE A 438 1.55 4.27 7.71
N SER A 439 2.45 3.53 8.36
CA SER A 439 3.04 2.30 7.83
C SER A 439 2.37 1.01 8.32
N TYR A 440 1.44 1.10 9.28
CA TYR A 440 0.78 -0.09 9.84
C TYR A 440 -0.28 -0.63 8.88
N ALA A 441 -0.13 -1.88 8.45
CA ALA A 441 -0.88 -2.48 7.34
C ALA A 441 -2.43 -2.45 7.47
N ASN A 442 -2.95 -2.37 8.70
CA ASN A 442 -4.39 -2.33 8.96
C ASN A 442 -4.86 -1.00 9.56
N ALA A 443 -4.00 0.04 9.55
CA ALA A 443 -4.39 1.37 10.00
C ALA A 443 -4.93 2.19 8.83
N ASN A 444 -6.02 2.91 9.08
CA ASN A 444 -6.65 3.82 8.11
C ASN A 444 -6.17 5.26 8.27
N ASN A 445 -5.13 5.50 9.06
CA ASN A 445 -4.67 6.87 9.34
C ASN A 445 -4.30 7.61 8.07
N SER A 446 -3.59 6.98 7.15
CA SER A 446 -3.21 7.57 5.87
C SER A 446 -4.42 7.91 4.99
N ASP A 447 -5.40 7.00 4.90
CA ASP A 447 -6.65 7.22 4.16
C ASP A 447 -7.45 8.38 4.78
N PHE A 448 -7.57 8.40 6.12
CA PHE A 448 -8.25 9.47 6.84
C PHE A 448 -7.62 10.84 6.56
N PHE A 449 -6.29 10.96 6.66
CA PHE A 449 -5.62 12.23 6.40
C PHE A 449 -5.69 12.64 4.93
N LEU A 450 -5.62 11.70 3.99
CA LEU A 450 -5.80 12.03 2.59
C LEU A 450 -7.22 12.57 2.33
N ASP A 451 -8.25 11.90 2.83
CA ASP A 451 -9.63 12.36 2.72
C ASP A 451 -9.85 13.72 3.40
N LEU A 452 -9.20 13.97 4.53
CA LEU A 452 -9.29 15.23 5.26
C LEU A 452 -8.78 16.43 4.44
N PHE A 453 -7.75 16.23 3.62
CA PHE A 453 -7.23 17.27 2.74
C PHE A 453 -8.00 17.33 1.40
N ASP A 454 -8.29 16.19 0.78
CA ASP A 454 -8.96 16.11 -0.53
C ASP A 454 -10.38 16.68 -0.49
N SER A 455 -11.20 16.28 0.50
CA SER A 455 -12.61 16.70 0.60
C SER A 455 -12.80 18.20 0.76
N VAL A 456 -11.89 18.85 1.46
CA VAL A 456 -11.93 20.29 1.73
C VAL A 456 -11.36 21.10 0.57
N SER A 457 -10.42 20.56 -0.18
CA SER A 457 -9.80 21.22 -1.34
C SER A 457 -10.66 21.18 -2.60
N GLY A 458 -11.72 20.36 -2.61
CA GLY A 458 -12.53 20.12 -3.82
C GLY A 458 -11.80 19.31 -4.88
N ARG A 459 -10.69 18.70 -4.53
CA ARG A 459 -9.90 17.83 -5.39
C ARG A 459 -10.59 16.47 -5.52
N GLU A 460 -10.44 15.82 -6.67
CA GLU A 460 -10.82 14.41 -6.79
C GLU A 460 -9.98 13.58 -5.79
N LYS A 461 -10.64 12.62 -5.12
CA LYS A 461 -9.98 11.82 -4.09
C LYS A 461 -8.69 11.19 -4.61
N GLY A 462 -7.62 11.33 -3.84
CA GLY A 462 -6.39 10.61 -4.10
C GLY A 462 -6.61 9.09 -4.05
N VAL A 463 -5.83 8.36 -4.85
CA VAL A 463 -5.90 6.90 -4.89
C VAL A 463 -4.75 6.33 -4.07
N LEU A 464 -5.07 5.67 -2.95
CA LEU A 464 -4.08 4.98 -2.14
C LEU A 464 -3.97 3.51 -2.55
N ILE A 465 -2.74 3.09 -2.81
CA ILE A 465 -2.36 1.70 -3.13
C ILE A 465 -1.38 1.22 -2.06
N SER A 466 -1.69 0.11 -1.43
CA SER A 466 -0.82 -0.46 -0.41
C SER A 466 0.51 -0.95 -1.00
N PRO A 467 1.65 -0.75 -0.32
CA PRO A 467 2.93 -1.29 -0.74
C PRO A 467 2.89 -2.82 -0.87
N LYS A 468 3.52 -3.34 -1.91
CA LYS A 468 3.58 -4.77 -2.18
C LYS A 468 4.91 -5.35 -1.71
N ALA A 469 4.89 -6.22 -0.69
CA ALA A 469 6.08 -6.85 -0.15
C ALA A 469 6.39 -8.19 -0.84
N ILE A 470 7.68 -8.45 -1.10
CA ILE A 470 8.16 -9.75 -1.57
C ILE A 470 8.43 -10.70 -0.38
N SER A 471 8.38 -10.19 0.85
CA SER A 471 8.65 -10.99 2.05
C SER A 471 7.69 -12.17 2.14
N ASP A 472 8.27 -13.33 2.28
CA ASP A 472 7.60 -14.61 2.47
C ASP A 472 6.60 -14.96 1.36
N ILE A 473 7.12 -15.39 0.20
CA ILE A 473 6.37 -16.21 -0.75
C ILE A 473 6.04 -17.54 -0.04
N ARG A 474 5.24 -17.49 0.99
CA ARG A 474 4.45 -18.63 1.42
C ARG A 474 3.24 -18.64 0.51
N PHE A 475 3.09 -19.73 -0.19
CA PHE A 475 1.86 -20.04 -0.89
C PHE A 475 0.76 -20.13 0.19
N GLU A 476 0.14 -19.02 0.54
CA GLU A 476 -1.05 -19.01 1.38
C GLU A 476 -2.24 -19.48 0.57
N MET A 477 -2.29 -20.80 0.40
CA MET A 477 -3.48 -21.44 -0.13
C MET A 477 -4.47 -21.62 1.02
N SER A 478 -5.72 -21.21 0.82
CA SER A 478 -6.76 -21.56 1.77
C SER A 478 -6.77 -23.10 1.95
N GLU A 479 -7.03 -23.58 3.16
CA GLU A 479 -7.05 -25.01 3.47
C GLU A 479 -7.97 -25.80 2.51
N SER A 480 -9.09 -25.19 2.11
CA SER A 480 -10.01 -25.76 1.11
C SER A 480 -9.36 -25.91 -0.28
N THR A 481 -8.60 -24.91 -0.74
CA THR A 481 -7.91 -24.95 -2.04
C THR A 481 -6.76 -25.94 -2.01
N ALA A 482 -5.99 -25.97 -0.92
CA ALA A 482 -4.92 -26.97 -0.71
C ALA A 482 -5.46 -28.39 -0.73
N ASN A 483 -6.58 -28.65 -0.04
CA ASN A 483 -7.24 -29.95 -0.03
C ASN A 483 -7.75 -30.37 -1.41
N VAL A 484 -8.35 -29.45 -2.18
CA VAL A 484 -8.77 -29.70 -3.56
C VAL A 484 -7.58 -30.05 -4.45
N LEU A 485 -6.48 -29.31 -4.34
CA LEU A 485 -5.27 -29.58 -5.13
C LEU A 485 -4.65 -30.93 -4.79
N VAL A 486 -4.58 -31.28 -3.52
CA VAL A 486 -4.12 -32.60 -3.05
C VAL A 486 -5.01 -33.71 -3.59
N ILE A 487 -6.33 -33.58 -3.54
CA ILE A 487 -7.27 -34.54 -4.09
C ILE A 487 -7.09 -34.70 -5.60
N VAL A 488 -6.96 -33.60 -6.34
CA VAL A 488 -6.74 -33.62 -7.79
C VAL A 488 -5.43 -34.30 -8.15
N LEU A 489 -4.33 -33.88 -7.53
CA LEU A 489 -3.00 -34.40 -7.87
C LEU A 489 -2.74 -35.80 -7.34
N CYS A 490 -3.18 -36.13 -6.13
CA CYS A 490 -2.87 -37.39 -5.49
C CYS A 490 -3.93 -38.50 -5.73
N ALA A 491 -5.15 -38.13 -6.06
CA ALA A 491 -6.23 -39.08 -6.28
C ALA A 491 -6.79 -39.07 -7.71
N ALA A 492 -7.23 -37.90 -8.22
CA ALA A 492 -7.92 -37.84 -9.50
C ALA A 492 -6.99 -38.17 -10.69
N VAL A 493 -5.80 -37.58 -10.75
CA VAL A 493 -4.82 -37.81 -11.82
C VAL A 493 -4.30 -39.26 -11.80
N PRO A 494 -3.84 -39.88 -10.69
CA PRO A 494 -3.44 -41.26 -10.66
C PRO A 494 -4.57 -42.22 -11.00
N THR A 495 -5.79 -41.94 -10.50
CA THR A 495 -6.98 -42.80 -10.82
C THR A 495 -7.30 -42.76 -12.31
N ALA A 496 -7.23 -41.60 -12.95
CA ALA A 496 -7.42 -41.47 -14.40
C ALA A 496 -6.36 -42.25 -15.19
N VAL A 497 -5.09 -42.18 -14.77
CA VAL A 497 -4.01 -42.96 -15.40
C VAL A 497 -4.20 -44.46 -15.23
N ILE A 498 -4.60 -44.92 -14.03
CA ILE A 498 -4.91 -46.32 -13.77
C ILE A 498 -6.09 -46.78 -14.60
N ALA A 499 -7.18 -46.01 -14.65
CA ALA A 499 -8.36 -46.30 -15.46
C ALA A 499 -8.01 -46.45 -16.95
N LEU A 500 -7.22 -45.50 -17.50
CA LEU A 500 -6.71 -45.60 -18.88
C LEU A 500 -5.83 -46.85 -19.08
N GLY A 501 -4.98 -47.17 -18.11
CA GLY A 501 -4.17 -48.40 -18.14
C GLY A 501 -5.02 -49.68 -18.17
N ILE A 502 -6.06 -49.74 -17.34
CA ILE A 502 -7.02 -50.85 -17.34
C ILE A 502 -7.78 -50.96 -18.66
N VAL A 503 -8.28 -49.86 -19.22
CA VAL A 503 -8.96 -49.84 -20.51
C VAL A 503 -8.04 -50.36 -21.62
N ILE A 504 -6.80 -49.92 -21.65
CA ILE A 504 -5.81 -50.38 -22.62
C ILE A 504 -5.51 -51.90 -22.43
N TRP A 505 -5.37 -52.35 -21.16
CA TRP A 505 -5.11 -53.74 -20.83
C TRP A 505 -6.28 -54.64 -21.23
N VAL A 506 -7.54 -54.28 -20.92
CA VAL A 506 -8.76 -55.00 -21.30
C VAL A 506 -8.89 -55.06 -22.80
N ARG A 507 -8.67 -53.95 -23.53
CA ARG A 507 -8.71 -53.93 -25.02
C ARG A 507 -7.63 -54.82 -25.64
N ARG A 508 -6.47 -54.98 -25.00
CA ARG A 508 -5.43 -55.90 -25.46
C ARG A 508 -5.74 -57.37 -25.20
N ARG A 509 -6.50 -57.67 -24.15
CA ARG A 509 -6.86 -59.05 -23.78
C ARG A 509 -8.00 -59.62 -24.63
N HIS A 510 -8.82 -58.76 -25.19
CA HIS A 510 -9.96 -59.13 -26.05
C HIS A 510 -9.65 -59.03 -27.55
N ARG A 511 -8.41 -58.75 -27.91
CA ARG A 511 -7.86 -58.92 -29.26
C ARG A 511 -6.87 -60.09 -29.31
#